data_78671f49033c9868fdec155c75b313fa
#
_entry.id   78671f49033c9868fdec155c75b313fa
#
_cell.length_a   1.000
_cell.length_b   1.000
_cell.length_c   1.000
_cell.angle_alpha   90.00
_cell.angle_beta   90.00
_cell.angle_gamma   90.00
#
_symmetry.space_group_name_H-M   'P 1'
#
loop_
_entity.id
_entity.type
_entity.pdbx_description
1 polymer ?
#
loop_
_entity_poly.entity_id
_entity_poly.type
_entity_poly.pdbx_seq_one_letter_code
_entity_poly.pdbx_strand_id
1 'polypeptide(L)'
;MKTNTKWLIAGVVAVVIAAVVVMTAVIQTAKDIELNDEQLASLTAGLNDHYSYDTEYRSFHIKYYGSKWAGCSTRMFITGTSNGFYKSGKSRKLHHESAYGDIIVVDTVIDGNDVKIKDIDILSDEDRAEPGSKSRSKIPQDIYSKMKPEDPDKYLKEDTEKARAYFDSLK
;
A
#
# COMPACT_ATOMS: atom_id res chain seq x y z
N MET A 1 -55.31 7.05 -23.51
CA MET A 1 -54.38 6.72 -22.43
C MET A 1 -53.02 6.13 -22.89
N LYS A 2 -52.35 6.68 -23.91
CA LYS A 2 -51.02 6.18 -24.41
C LYS A 2 -49.87 7.15 -24.17
N THR A 3 -50.10 8.29 -23.54
CA THR A 3 -49.09 9.36 -23.38
C THR A 3 -48.22 9.23 -22.15
N ASN A 4 -48.70 8.57 -21.10
CA ASN A 4 -47.99 8.55 -19.79
C ASN A 4 -46.76 7.61 -19.77
N THR A 5 -46.77 6.53 -20.60
CA THR A 5 -45.68 5.55 -20.61
C THR A 5 -44.37 6.13 -21.20
N LYS A 6 -44.49 7.00 -22.21
CA LYS A 6 -43.32 7.65 -22.83
C LYS A 6 -42.61 8.61 -21.87
N TRP A 7 -43.37 9.33 -21.07
CA TRP A 7 -42.82 10.27 -20.06
C TRP A 7 -42.19 9.52 -18.88
N LEU A 8 -42.77 8.38 -18.49
CA LEU A 8 -42.21 7.50 -17.46
C LEU A 8 -40.87 6.90 -17.89
N ILE A 9 -40.78 6.40 -19.13
CA ILE A 9 -39.54 5.86 -19.69
C ILE A 9 -38.48 6.96 -19.80
N ALA A 10 -38.83 8.14 -20.29
CA ALA A 10 -37.90 9.27 -20.39
C ALA A 10 -37.37 9.70 -19.01
N GLY A 11 -38.24 9.71 -17.98
CA GLY A 11 -37.83 10.01 -16.60
C GLY A 11 -36.86 8.99 -16.01
N VAL A 12 -37.13 7.68 -16.21
CA VAL A 12 -36.24 6.62 -15.74
C VAL A 12 -34.88 6.67 -16.45
N VAL A 13 -34.87 6.89 -17.76
CA VAL A 13 -33.62 7.02 -18.54
C VAL A 13 -32.81 8.22 -18.05
N ALA A 14 -33.45 9.37 -17.81
CA ALA A 14 -32.76 10.55 -17.30
C ALA A 14 -32.15 10.32 -15.91
N VAL A 15 -32.83 9.62 -15.01
CA VAL A 15 -32.32 9.27 -13.67
C VAL A 15 -31.13 8.30 -13.77
N VAL A 16 -31.21 7.30 -14.66
CA VAL A 16 -30.10 6.36 -14.86
C VAL A 16 -28.87 7.06 -15.45
N ILE A 17 -29.06 7.94 -16.44
CA ILE A 17 -27.97 8.73 -17.00
C ILE A 17 -27.35 9.65 -15.95
N ALA A 18 -28.15 10.34 -15.15
CA ALA A 18 -27.67 11.18 -14.07
C ALA A 18 -26.88 10.38 -13.01
N ALA A 19 -27.37 9.20 -12.64
CA ALA A 19 -26.66 8.30 -11.72
C ALA A 19 -25.34 7.81 -12.28
N VAL A 20 -25.29 7.46 -13.56
CA VAL A 20 -24.05 7.04 -14.24
C VAL A 20 -23.05 8.21 -14.37
N VAL A 21 -23.53 9.43 -14.69
CA VAL A 21 -22.67 10.63 -14.74
C VAL A 21 -22.13 10.99 -13.37
N VAL A 22 -22.95 10.89 -12.30
CA VAL A 22 -22.49 11.13 -10.94
C VAL A 22 -21.50 10.05 -10.51
N MET A 23 -21.75 8.76 -10.80
CA MET A 23 -20.80 7.69 -10.51
C MET A 23 -19.48 7.87 -11.27
N THR A 24 -19.52 8.21 -12.56
CA THR A 24 -18.30 8.45 -13.33
C THR A 24 -17.56 9.70 -12.84
N ALA A 25 -18.26 10.76 -12.46
CA ALA A 25 -17.64 11.94 -11.88
C ALA A 25 -17.00 11.63 -10.51
N VAL A 26 -17.66 10.85 -9.65
CA VAL A 26 -17.10 10.39 -8.36
C VAL A 26 -15.90 9.49 -8.59
N ILE A 27 -15.91 8.62 -9.59
CA ILE A 27 -14.77 7.76 -9.94
C ILE A 27 -13.62 8.58 -10.54
N GLN A 28 -13.90 9.63 -11.32
CA GLN A 28 -12.88 10.50 -11.91
C GLN A 28 -12.33 11.56 -10.94
N THR A 29 -13.09 11.92 -9.91
CA THR A 29 -12.67 12.87 -8.85
C THR A 29 -12.18 12.17 -7.58
N ALA A 30 -11.97 10.86 -7.58
CA ALA A 30 -11.16 10.20 -6.57
C ALA A 30 -9.72 10.75 -6.71
N LYS A 31 -9.53 12.00 -6.20
CA LYS A 31 -8.23 12.59 -5.97
C LYS A 31 -7.37 11.57 -5.25
N ASP A 32 -6.11 11.51 -5.64
CA ASP A 32 -5.10 10.83 -4.84
C ASP A 32 -5.31 11.23 -3.38
N ILE A 33 -5.58 10.25 -2.54
CA ILE A 33 -5.72 10.50 -1.10
C ILE A 33 -4.31 10.80 -0.63
N GLU A 34 -4.06 12.03 -0.19
CA GLU A 34 -2.84 12.36 0.50
C GLU A 34 -2.97 11.84 1.94
N LEU A 35 -2.07 10.91 2.31
CA LEU A 35 -1.99 10.44 3.68
C LEU A 35 -1.32 11.51 4.55
N ASN A 36 -1.90 11.78 5.72
CA ASN A 36 -1.22 12.56 6.75
C ASN A 36 -0.15 11.69 7.46
N ASP A 37 0.69 12.33 8.28
CA ASP A 37 1.81 11.64 8.94
C ASP A 37 1.33 10.50 9.87
N GLU A 38 0.19 10.65 10.53
CA GLU A 38 -0.37 9.62 11.42
C GLU A 38 -0.89 8.43 10.63
N GLN A 39 -1.56 8.66 9.50
CA GLN A 39 -2.02 7.62 8.58
C GLN A 39 -0.82 6.88 7.95
N LEU A 40 0.22 7.63 7.59
CA LEU A 40 1.44 7.03 7.03
C LEU A 40 2.15 6.17 8.09
N ALA A 41 2.21 6.63 9.34
CA ALA A 41 2.75 5.86 10.45
C ALA A 41 1.92 4.59 10.73
N SER A 42 0.58 4.68 10.71
CA SER A 42 -0.33 3.55 10.87
C SER A 42 -0.14 2.51 9.76
N LEU A 43 -0.05 2.94 8.50
CA LEU A 43 0.22 2.06 7.36
C LEU A 43 1.58 1.37 7.51
N THR A 44 2.62 2.13 7.88
CA THR A 44 3.97 1.59 8.08
C THR A 44 4.01 0.54 9.19
N ALA A 45 3.33 0.79 10.31
CA ALA A 45 3.23 -0.16 11.41
C ALA A 45 2.53 -1.46 10.99
N GLY A 46 1.41 -1.35 10.27
CA GLY A 46 0.69 -2.52 9.77
C GLY A 46 1.49 -3.35 8.76
N LEU A 47 2.27 -2.70 7.91
CA LEU A 47 3.17 -3.39 6.99
C LEU A 47 4.35 -4.04 7.71
N ASN A 48 4.95 -3.34 8.68
CA ASN A 48 6.03 -3.91 9.50
C ASN A 48 5.58 -5.17 10.25
N ASP A 49 4.37 -5.17 10.78
CA ASP A 49 3.76 -6.33 11.44
C ASP A 49 3.58 -7.50 10.44
N HIS A 50 3.15 -7.20 9.21
CA HIS A 50 3.00 -8.22 8.16
C HIS A 50 4.34 -8.86 7.77
N TYR A 51 5.44 -8.09 7.72
CA TYR A 51 6.76 -8.57 7.32
C TYR A 51 7.62 -9.15 8.47
N SER A 52 7.17 -9.09 9.72
CA SER A 52 7.97 -9.49 10.89
C SER A 52 8.03 -10.99 11.17
N TYR A 53 7.48 -11.82 10.27
CA TYR A 53 7.39 -13.28 10.50
C TYR A 53 8.75 -14.00 10.57
N ASP A 54 9.80 -13.45 9.96
CA ASP A 54 11.07 -14.18 9.78
C ASP A 54 12.24 -13.63 10.62
N THR A 55 12.05 -12.51 11.32
CA THR A 55 13.13 -11.85 12.06
C THR A 55 12.69 -11.42 13.46
N GLU A 56 13.64 -11.37 14.43
CA GLU A 56 13.35 -10.87 15.77
C GLU A 56 13.09 -9.36 15.81
N TYR A 57 13.66 -8.60 14.88
CA TYR A 57 13.43 -7.19 14.70
C TYR A 57 13.51 -6.82 13.20
N ARG A 58 12.55 -6.06 12.73
CA ARG A 58 12.54 -5.52 11.37
C ARG A 58 12.26 -4.02 11.39
N SER A 59 13.02 -3.28 10.61
CA SER A 59 12.74 -1.89 10.27
C SER A 59 12.15 -1.82 8.88
N PHE A 60 11.11 -1.02 8.70
CA PHE A 60 10.40 -0.88 7.43
C PHE A 60 10.21 0.59 7.06
N HIS A 61 10.61 0.95 5.87
CA HIS A 61 10.50 2.30 5.32
C HIS A 61 9.61 2.25 4.08
N ILE A 62 8.65 3.15 4.01
CA ILE A 62 7.74 3.21 2.86
C ILE A 62 7.86 4.54 2.13
N LYS A 63 7.57 4.48 0.82
CA LYS A 63 7.34 5.66 0.00
C LYS A 63 6.02 5.50 -0.74
N TYR A 64 5.13 6.45 -0.52
CA TYR A 64 3.81 6.48 -1.10
C TYR A 64 3.83 7.17 -2.47
N TYR A 65 3.11 6.61 -3.47
CA TYR A 65 3.07 7.10 -4.84
C TYR A 65 1.66 7.48 -5.31
N GLY A 66 0.66 7.27 -4.48
CA GLY A 66 -0.73 7.59 -4.76
C GLY A 66 -1.68 6.45 -4.43
N SER A 67 -2.95 6.70 -4.64
CA SER A 67 -4.01 5.72 -4.38
C SER A 67 -5.10 5.76 -5.44
N LYS A 68 -5.92 4.71 -5.47
CA LYS A 68 -7.16 4.66 -6.24
C LYS A 68 -8.27 4.04 -5.42
N TRP A 69 -9.49 4.48 -5.68
CA TRP A 69 -10.67 3.82 -5.14
C TRP A 69 -10.82 2.41 -5.74
N ALA A 70 -11.05 1.42 -4.89
CA ALA A 70 -11.23 0.02 -5.25
C ALA A 70 -12.47 -0.57 -4.56
N GLY A 71 -13.66 -0.19 -5.01
CA GLY A 71 -14.93 -0.61 -4.40
C GLY A 71 -15.15 -0.01 -3.02
N CYS A 72 -15.07 -0.82 -1.95
CA CYS A 72 -15.19 -0.37 -0.55
C CYS A 72 -13.83 -0.16 0.13
N SER A 73 -12.74 -0.16 -0.62
CA SER A 73 -11.37 0.04 -0.11
C SER A 73 -10.64 1.09 -0.91
N THR A 74 -9.54 1.57 -0.35
CA THR A 74 -8.57 2.42 -1.03
C THR A 74 -7.36 1.57 -1.39
N ARG A 75 -7.04 1.47 -2.67
CA ARG A 75 -5.84 0.81 -3.16
C ARG A 75 -4.69 1.81 -3.17
N MET A 76 -3.65 1.52 -2.42
CA MET A 76 -2.44 2.34 -2.31
C MET A 76 -1.28 1.69 -3.05
N PHE A 77 -0.44 2.54 -3.65
CA PHE A 77 0.76 2.15 -4.38
C PHE A 77 1.98 2.67 -3.64
N ILE A 78 2.79 1.76 -3.15
CA ILE A 78 3.95 2.08 -2.33
C ILE A 78 5.17 1.29 -2.75
N THR A 79 6.36 1.80 -2.43
CA THR A 79 7.56 0.98 -2.35
C THR A 79 7.93 0.81 -0.90
N GLY A 80 8.28 -0.41 -0.53
CA GLY A 80 8.76 -0.78 0.79
C GLY A 80 10.24 -1.08 0.75
N THR A 81 10.98 -0.67 1.77
CA THR A 81 12.37 -1.03 1.98
C THR A 81 12.53 -1.51 3.41
N SER A 82 13.09 -2.69 3.61
CA SER A 82 13.18 -3.27 4.95
C SER A 82 14.56 -3.86 5.23
N ASN A 83 14.97 -3.77 6.51
CA ASN A 83 16.14 -4.43 7.05
C ASN A 83 15.73 -5.30 8.24
N GLY A 84 16.06 -6.60 8.18
CA GLY A 84 15.80 -7.58 9.22
C GLY A 84 17.04 -7.86 10.07
N PHE A 85 16.84 -8.03 11.38
CA PHE A 85 17.92 -8.28 12.34
C PHE A 85 17.54 -9.39 13.33
N TYR A 86 18.54 -10.14 13.79
CA TYR A 86 18.39 -11.11 14.86
C TYR A 86 19.61 -11.11 15.78
N LYS A 87 19.46 -11.60 17.00
CA LYS A 87 20.58 -11.87 17.90
C LYS A 87 20.90 -13.36 17.97
N SER A 88 22.15 -13.72 17.68
CA SER A 88 22.61 -15.08 17.87
C SER A 88 22.58 -15.46 19.36
N GLY A 89 21.86 -16.56 19.69
CA GLY A 89 21.65 -17.01 21.08
C GLY A 89 22.90 -17.27 21.91
N LYS A 90 24.04 -17.61 21.27
CA LYS A 90 25.32 -17.90 21.97
C LYS A 90 26.22 -16.66 22.08
N SER A 91 26.29 -15.82 21.06
CA SER A 91 27.23 -14.68 21.03
C SER A 91 26.61 -13.35 21.44
N ARG A 92 25.28 -13.27 21.53
CA ARG A 92 24.50 -12.02 21.68
C ARG A 92 24.86 -10.95 20.65
N LYS A 93 25.52 -11.33 19.59
CA LYS A 93 25.93 -10.43 18.52
C LYS A 93 24.74 -10.16 17.60
N LEU A 94 24.52 -8.89 17.30
CA LEU A 94 23.52 -8.47 16.32
C LEU A 94 23.98 -8.87 14.92
N HIS A 95 23.09 -9.52 14.18
CA HIS A 95 23.28 -9.90 12.79
C HIS A 95 22.22 -9.23 11.93
N HIS A 96 22.64 -8.71 10.78
CA HIS A 96 21.75 -8.30 9.71
C HIS A 96 21.43 -9.53 8.87
N GLU A 97 20.15 -9.84 8.72
CA GLU A 97 19.71 -11.09 8.08
C GLU A 97 19.30 -10.86 6.64
N SER A 98 18.51 -9.82 6.40
CA SER A 98 17.88 -9.61 5.10
C SER A 98 17.62 -8.14 4.84
N ALA A 99 17.71 -7.78 3.55
CA ALA A 99 17.38 -6.46 3.05
C ALA A 99 16.54 -6.62 1.78
N TYR A 100 15.38 -5.96 1.73
CA TYR A 100 14.44 -6.06 0.61
C TYR A 100 13.99 -4.69 0.15
N GLY A 101 13.81 -4.57 -1.16
CA GLY A 101 13.16 -3.41 -1.78
C GLY A 101 11.99 -3.88 -2.66
N ASP A 102 10.77 -3.61 -2.25
CA ASP A 102 9.56 -4.13 -2.87
C ASP A 102 8.69 -3.05 -3.50
N ILE A 103 7.97 -3.42 -4.56
CA ILE A 103 6.80 -2.68 -5.06
C ILE A 103 5.56 -3.39 -4.51
N ILE A 104 4.72 -2.63 -3.81
CA ILE A 104 3.61 -3.17 -3.04
C ILE A 104 2.32 -2.46 -3.42
N VAL A 105 1.27 -3.23 -3.61
CA VAL A 105 -0.11 -2.75 -3.72
C VAL A 105 -0.83 -3.13 -2.44
N VAL A 106 -1.40 -2.15 -1.74
CA VAL A 106 -2.09 -2.36 -0.48
C VAL A 106 -3.54 -1.91 -0.60
N ASP A 107 -4.47 -2.83 -0.39
CA ASP A 107 -5.89 -2.48 -0.26
C ASP A 107 -6.20 -2.18 1.21
N THR A 108 -6.71 -0.98 1.50
CA THR A 108 -6.88 -0.45 2.85
C THR A 108 -8.27 0.11 3.08
N VAL A 109 -8.64 0.25 4.35
CA VAL A 109 -9.75 1.10 4.80
C VAL A 109 -9.18 2.15 5.75
N ILE A 110 -9.45 3.43 5.45
CA ILE A 110 -9.03 4.55 6.28
C ILE A 110 -10.19 4.89 7.22
N ASP A 111 -9.90 4.93 8.52
CA ASP A 111 -10.85 5.27 9.59
C ASP A 111 -10.19 6.31 10.50
N GLY A 112 -10.44 7.59 10.19
CA GLY A 112 -9.72 8.69 10.83
C GLY A 112 -8.22 8.63 10.54
N ASN A 113 -7.41 8.46 11.59
CA ASN A 113 -5.95 8.32 11.47
C ASN A 113 -5.49 6.86 11.32
N ASP A 114 -6.39 5.90 11.50
CA ASP A 114 -6.09 4.48 11.33
C ASP A 114 -6.17 4.06 9.87
N VAL A 115 -5.15 3.33 9.41
CA VAL A 115 -5.12 2.68 8.10
C VAL A 115 -5.15 1.17 8.30
N LYS A 116 -6.31 0.58 8.08
CA LYS A 116 -6.52 -0.86 8.24
C LYS A 116 -6.22 -1.57 6.93
N ILE A 117 -5.19 -2.40 6.93
CA ILE A 117 -4.80 -3.22 5.78
C ILE A 117 -5.81 -4.35 5.60
N LYS A 118 -6.29 -4.53 4.37
CA LYS A 118 -7.21 -5.60 3.95
C LYS A 118 -6.51 -6.67 3.13
N ASP A 119 -5.63 -6.24 2.24
CA ASP A 119 -4.89 -7.11 1.34
C ASP A 119 -3.55 -6.47 0.99
N ILE A 120 -2.54 -7.31 0.82
CA ILE A 120 -1.19 -6.91 0.40
C ILE A 120 -0.80 -7.77 -0.79
N ASP A 121 -0.36 -7.12 -1.86
CA ASP A 121 0.13 -7.76 -3.06
C ASP A 121 1.53 -7.22 -3.38
N ILE A 122 2.53 -8.08 -3.20
CA ILE A 122 3.94 -7.75 -3.43
C ILE A 122 4.28 -8.20 -4.85
N LEU A 123 4.81 -7.29 -5.67
CA LEU A 123 5.21 -7.62 -7.02
C LEU A 123 6.51 -8.43 -7.01
N SER A 124 6.43 -9.67 -7.47
CA SER A 124 7.60 -10.49 -7.77
C SER A 124 8.43 -9.90 -8.93
N ASP A 125 9.64 -10.38 -9.13
CA ASP A 125 10.45 -9.97 -10.28
C ASP A 125 9.80 -10.36 -11.61
N GLU A 126 9.07 -11.48 -11.64
CA GLU A 126 8.27 -11.89 -12.80
C GLU A 126 7.13 -10.91 -13.08
N ASP A 127 6.38 -10.50 -12.04
CA ASP A 127 5.32 -9.48 -12.18
C ASP A 127 5.86 -8.14 -12.67
N ARG A 128 7.07 -7.75 -12.26
CA ARG A 128 7.73 -6.52 -12.70
C ARG A 128 8.13 -6.59 -14.17
N ALA A 129 8.57 -7.78 -14.63
CA ALA A 129 8.97 -8.02 -16.02
C ALA A 129 7.78 -8.14 -16.98
N GLU A 130 6.62 -8.61 -16.50
CA GLU A 130 5.44 -8.88 -17.31
C GLU A 130 4.31 -7.86 -17.07
N PRO A 131 4.13 -6.86 -17.97
CA PRO A 131 3.11 -5.81 -17.79
C PRO A 131 1.67 -6.31 -17.68
N GLY A 132 1.39 -7.52 -18.20
CA GLY A 132 0.09 -8.17 -18.20
C GLY A 132 -0.17 -9.03 -16.97
N SER A 133 0.78 -9.18 -16.04
CA SER A 133 0.57 -9.97 -14.84
C SER A 133 -0.56 -9.40 -13.98
N LYS A 134 -1.21 -10.27 -13.19
CA LYS A 134 -2.36 -9.89 -12.37
C LYS A 134 -2.01 -8.77 -11.39
N SER A 135 -0.86 -8.88 -10.72
CA SER A 135 -0.41 -7.91 -9.72
C SER A 135 0.01 -6.60 -10.37
N ARG A 136 0.82 -6.69 -11.44
CA ARG A 136 1.29 -5.51 -12.18
C ARG A 136 0.16 -4.70 -12.81
N SER A 137 -0.90 -5.36 -13.32
CA SER A 137 -2.06 -4.71 -13.95
C SER A 137 -2.92 -3.89 -12.96
N LYS A 138 -2.77 -4.09 -11.66
CA LYS A 138 -3.43 -3.29 -10.62
C LYS A 138 -2.85 -1.87 -10.53
N ILE A 139 -1.62 -1.66 -10.98
CA ILE A 139 -0.90 -0.38 -10.86
C ILE A 139 -1.03 0.41 -12.18
N PRO A 140 -1.52 1.67 -12.14
CA PRO A 140 -1.52 2.54 -13.30
C PRO A 140 -0.11 2.74 -13.85
N GLN A 141 0.02 2.81 -15.17
CA GLN A 141 1.33 2.89 -15.83
C GLN A 141 2.11 4.17 -15.46
N ASP A 142 1.41 5.28 -15.29
CA ASP A 142 1.98 6.57 -14.89
C ASP A 142 2.50 6.58 -13.44
N ILE A 143 1.89 5.77 -12.56
CA ILE A 143 2.36 5.56 -11.20
C ILE A 143 3.54 4.59 -11.22
N TYR A 144 3.38 3.42 -11.87
CA TYR A 144 4.42 2.40 -11.90
C TYR A 144 5.75 2.91 -12.44
N SER A 145 5.72 3.74 -13.47
CA SER A 145 6.94 4.31 -14.05
C SER A 145 7.78 5.14 -13.07
N LYS A 146 7.17 5.62 -11.99
CA LYS A 146 7.81 6.40 -10.92
C LYS A 146 8.25 5.53 -9.74
N MET A 147 7.66 4.32 -9.60
CA MET A 147 7.91 3.44 -8.46
C MET A 147 9.28 2.78 -8.61
N LYS A 148 10.18 3.16 -7.73
CA LYS A 148 11.50 2.55 -7.57
C LYS A 148 11.74 2.28 -6.11
N PRO A 149 11.88 1.01 -5.70
CA PRO A 149 12.34 0.66 -4.36
C PRO A 149 13.66 1.36 -4.07
N GLU A 150 13.81 1.88 -2.88
CA GLU A 150 15.07 2.44 -2.42
C GLU A 150 16.03 1.31 -2.04
N ASP A 151 17.34 1.59 -2.17
CA ASP A 151 18.37 0.67 -1.74
C ASP A 151 18.29 0.49 -0.21
N PRO A 152 18.13 -0.74 0.30
CA PRO A 152 18.13 -1.02 1.72
C PRO A 152 19.35 -0.50 2.47
N ASP A 153 20.51 -0.48 1.84
CA ASP A 153 21.76 0.01 2.43
C ASP A 153 21.69 1.47 2.84
N LYS A 154 20.79 2.26 2.20
CA LYS A 154 20.52 3.65 2.58
C LYS A 154 20.13 3.80 4.05
N TYR A 155 19.38 2.85 4.57
CA TYR A 155 18.83 2.86 5.93
C TYR A 155 19.59 1.96 6.91
N LEU A 156 20.51 1.13 6.42
CA LEU A 156 21.16 0.08 7.21
C LEU A 156 21.81 0.58 8.50
N LYS A 157 22.45 1.76 8.47
CA LYS A 157 23.10 2.33 9.66
C LYS A 157 22.08 2.71 10.74
N GLU A 158 21.04 3.46 10.36
CA GLU A 158 19.97 3.89 11.25
C GLU A 158 19.20 2.69 11.81
N ASP A 159 18.88 1.73 10.95
CA ASP A 159 18.14 0.52 11.31
C ASP A 159 18.96 -0.37 12.25
N THR A 160 20.28 -0.44 12.06
CA THR A 160 21.18 -1.14 12.99
C THR A 160 21.17 -0.50 14.38
N GLU A 161 21.13 0.82 14.48
CA GLU A 161 21.06 1.53 15.75
C GLU A 161 19.73 1.28 16.45
N LYS A 162 18.62 1.33 15.72
CA LYS A 162 17.28 1.00 16.23
C LYS A 162 17.18 -0.45 16.70
N ALA A 163 17.72 -1.40 15.92
CA ALA A 163 17.77 -2.81 16.28
C ALA A 163 18.58 -3.03 17.58
N ARG A 164 19.72 -2.37 17.75
CA ARG A 164 20.50 -2.43 18.99
C ARG A 164 19.68 -1.94 20.19
N ALA A 165 19.05 -0.76 20.06
CA ALA A 165 18.22 -0.20 21.11
C ALA A 165 17.06 -1.15 21.50
N TYR A 166 16.39 -1.73 20.50
CA TYR A 166 15.34 -2.73 20.74
C TYR A 166 15.86 -3.92 21.53
N PHE A 167 16.93 -4.56 21.09
CA PHE A 167 17.48 -5.74 21.77
C PHE A 167 18.10 -5.42 23.12
N ASP A 168 18.50 -4.18 23.38
CA ASP A 168 19.01 -3.76 24.69
C ASP A 168 17.88 -3.48 25.67
N SER A 169 16.67 -3.15 25.18
CA SER A 169 15.46 -3.00 26.00
C SER A 169 14.87 -4.32 26.49
N LEU A 170 15.25 -5.44 25.88
CA LEU A 170 14.77 -6.79 26.24
C LEU A 170 15.59 -7.46 27.37
N LYS A 171 16.56 -6.75 27.95
CA LYS A 171 17.39 -7.23 29.08
C LYS A 171 16.71 -6.92 30.40
#